data_eb2e7a94e8ace9fa268318b2bbeeb9ae
#
_entry.id   eb2e7a94e8ace9fa268318b2bbeeb9ae
#
_cell.length_a   1.000
_cell.length_b   1.000
_cell.length_c   1.000
_cell.angle_alpha   90.00
_cell.angle_beta   90.00
_cell.angle_gamma   90.00
#
_symmetry.space_group_name_H-M   'P 1'
#
loop_
_entity.id
_entity.type
_entity.pdbx_description
1 polymer ?
#
loop_
_entity_poly.entity_id
_entity_poly.type
_entity_poly.pdbx_seq_one_letter_code
_entity_poly.pdbx_strand_id
1 'polypeptide(L)'
;MKKYDLIREGKLFRIIALKDFNGVRKGYFGGLIEKESNLSQKNECWIHENALVSGDALVFGNALVTGNAEIYGNAQVSGDAEVTGNAKVYGNAKVSGNAKVFGYAEVYGSAQVFGYVRVFGYAEVYDNAKIFGFSEVYGSAQVFGNAEVDDN
;
A
#
# COMPACT_ATOMS: atom_id res chain seq x y z
N MET A 1 -10.40 -12.69 18.00
CA MET A 1 -10.63 -11.28 18.34
C MET A 1 -10.26 -10.40 17.17
N LYS A 2 -11.12 -9.46 16.82
CA LYS A 2 -10.82 -8.53 15.74
C LYS A 2 -9.71 -7.58 16.14
N LYS A 3 -8.89 -7.22 15.19
CA LYS A 3 -7.82 -6.24 15.36
C LYS A 3 -8.37 -4.81 15.37
N TYR A 4 -9.40 -4.56 14.56
CA TYR A 4 -9.99 -3.23 14.43
C TYR A 4 -11.50 -3.34 14.21
N ASP A 5 -12.18 -2.23 14.45
CA ASP A 5 -13.60 -2.09 14.15
C ASP A 5 -13.80 -0.91 13.20
N LEU A 6 -14.99 -0.75 12.70
CA LEU A 6 -15.33 0.23 11.66
C LEU A 6 -16.28 1.28 12.21
N ILE A 7 -15.98 2.54 11.90
CA ILE A 7 -16.86 3.66 12.23
C ILE A 7 -17.21 4.34 10.91
N ARG A 8 -18.50 4.43 10.61
CA ARG A 8 -18.95 5.00 9.34
C ARG A 8 -18.62 6.48 9.26
N GLU A 9 -18.04 6.90 8.14
CA GLU A 9 -17.80 8.29 7.78
C GLU A 9 -18.26 8.48 6.34
N GLY A 10 -19.49 8.93 6.16
CA GLY A 10 -20.07 9.06 4.83
C GLY A 10 -20.18 7.70 4.14
N LYS A 11 -19.57 7.57 2.98
CA LYS A 11 -19.57 6.32 2.21
C LYS A 11 -18.42 5.40 2.58
N LEU A 12 -17.55 5.85 3.48
CA LEU A 12 -16.36 5.11 3.89
C LEU A 12 -16.45 4.74 5.36
N PHE A 13 -15.47 4.00 5.82
CA PHE A 13 -15.32 3.63 7.22
C PHE A 13 -13.95 4.03 7.71
N ARG A 14 -13.91 4.65 8.88
CA ARG A 14 -12.65 4.86 9.59
C ARG A 14 -12.39 3.66 10.48
N ILE A 15 -11.16 3.17 10.48
CA ILE A 15 -10.81 2.02 11.33
C ILE A 15 -10.40 2.52 12.71
N ILE A 16 -10.70 1.72 13.73
CA ILE A 16 -10.30 1.98 15.11
C ILE A 16 -9.68 0.69 15.68
N ALA A 17 -8.48 0.80 16.25
CA ALA A 17 -7.78 -0.35 16.79
C ALA A 17 -8.49 -0.88 18.03
N LEU A 18 -8.65 -2.20 18.10
CA LEU A 18 -9.27 -2.87 19.24
C LEU A 18 -8.27 -3.49 20.20
N LYS A 19 -6.98 -3.45 19.84
CA LYS A 19 -5.88 -3.97 20.68
C LYS A 19 -4.59 -3.26 20.30
N ASP A 20 -3.57 -3.47 21.12
CA ASP A 20 -2.23 -2.94 20.84
C ASP A 20 -1.51 -3.88 19.86
N PHE A 21 -0.84 -3.31 18.88
CA PHE A 21 0.05 -4.07 17.98
C PHE A 21 0.97 -3.09 17.26
N ASN A 22 2.20 -3.49 17.04
CA ASN A 22 3.19 -2.82 16.18
C ASN A 22 3.13 -1.27 16.24
N GLY A 23 3.16 -0.71 17.45
CA GLY A 23 3.12 0.74 17.66
C GLY A 23 1.73 1.36 17.58
N VAL A 24 0.72 0.57 17.23
CA VAL A 24 -0.68 1.03 17.24
C VAL A 24 -1.30 0.67 18.57
N ARG A 25 -1.94 1.63 19.22
CA ARG A 25 -2.55 1.40 20.52
C ARG A 25 -4.05 1.25 20.40
N LYS A 26 -4.62 0.40 21.25
CA LYS A 26 -6.07 0.26 21.36
C LYS A 26 -6.71 1.64 21.46
N GLY A 27 -7.70 1.88 20.62
CA GLY A 27 -8.42 3.14 20.55
C GLY A 27 -7.88 4.11 19.51
N TYR A 28 -6.72 3.84 18.90
CA TYR A 28 -6.23 4.70 17.83
C TYR A 28 -7.14 4.63 16.62
N PHE A 29 -7.44 5.79 16.06
CA PHE A 29 -8.10 5.86 14.76
C PHE A 29 -7.06 5.71 13.67
N GLY A 30 -7.35 4.84 12.71
CA GLY A 30 -6.53 4.70 11.52
C GLY A 30 -7.13 5.44 10.33
N GLY A 31 -6.82 4.98 9.14
CA GLY A 31 -7.29 5.57 7.90
C GLY A 31 -8.70 5.16 7.51
N LEU A 32 -9.01 5.40 6.25
CA LEU A 32 -10.33 5.16 5.69
C LEU A 32 -10.30 3.94 4.77
N ILE A 33 -11.33 3.11 4.85
CA ILE A 33 -11.53 1.99 3.94
C ILE A 33 -12.97 2.01 3.43
N GLU A 34 -13.18 1.40 2.27
CA GLU A 34 -14.52 1.30 1.70
C GLU A 34 -15.30 0.15 2.28
N LYS A 35 -14.62 -0.97 2.59
CA LYS A 35 -15.23 -2.17 3.15
C LYS A 35 -14.20 -2.95 3.96
N GLU A 36 -14.68 -3.82 4.83
CA GLU A 36 -13.80 -4.54 5.75
C GLU A 36 -12.74 -5.37 5.03
N SER A 37 -13.05 -5.91 3.85
CA SER A 37 -12.08 -6.71 3.11
C SER A 37 -10.86 -5.93 2.62
N ASN A 38 -10.90 -4.60 2.64
CA ASN A 38 -9.74 -3.79 2.22
C ASN A 38 -8.54 -3.93 3.15
N LEU A 39 -8.76 -4.25 4.42
CA LEU A 39 -7.68 -4.38 5.39
C LEU A 39 -7.84 -5.68 6.16
N SER A 40 -6.82 -6.53 6.14
CA SER A 40 -6.85 -7.79 6.86
C SER A 40 -6.96 -7.56 8.37
N GLN A 41 -7.76 -8.39 9.03
CA GLN A 41 -7.85 -8.43 10.49
C GLN A 41 -6.66 -9.17 11.10
N LYS A 42 -5.88 -9.89 10.29
CA LYS A 42 -4.75 -10.71 10.75
C LYS A 42 -3.45 -9.91 10.65
N ASN A 43 -2.47 -10.38 11.41
CA ASN A 43 -1.11 -9.82 11.40
C ASN A 43 -1.11 -8.34 11.78
N GLU A 44 -0.10 -7.58 11.35
CA GLU A 44 0.12 -6.23 11.86
C GLU A 44 -0.10 -5.14 10.84
N CYS A 45 -0.70 -5.45 9.67
CA CYS A 45 -0.97 -4.42 8.68
C CYS A 45 -1.87 -3.32 9.24
N TRP A 46 -1.63 -2.11 8.79
CA TRP A 46 -2.40 -0.96 9.26
C TRP A 46 -2.44 0.15 8.21
N ILE A 47 -3.50 0.91 8.24
CA ILE A 47 -3.68 2.11 7.42
C ILE A 47 -3.74 3.29 8.39
N HIS A 48 -2.85 4.25 8.21
CA HIS A 48 -2.78 5.41 9.08
C HIS A 48 -3.70 6.53 8.62
N GLU A 49 -3.84 7.52 9.43
CA GLU A 49 -4.93 8.47 9.55
C GLU A 49 -5.49 9.07 8.25
N ASN A 50 -4.65 9.52 7.32
CA ASN A 50 -5.12 10.19 6.10
C ASN A 50 -5.09 9.30 4.86
N ALA A 51 -4.63 8.07 5.01
CA ALA A 51 -4.55 7.15 3.88
C ALA A 51 -5.90 6.52 3.60
N LEU A 52 -6.11 6.11 2.34
CA LEU A 52 -7.39 5.57 1.89
C LEU A 52 -7.15 4.30 1.09
N VAL A 53 -7.91 3.25 1.42
CA VAL A 53 -7.91 2.00 0.65
C VAL A 53 -9.36 1.72 0.23
N SER A 54 -9.59 1.54 -1.06
CA SER A 54 -10.95 1.42 -1.59
C SER A 54 -11.02 0.40 -2.73
N GLY A 55 -12.20 0.28 -3.33
CA GLY A 55 -12.43 -0.70 -4.37
C GLY A 55 -12.25 -2.11 -3.85
N ASP A 56 -11.62 -2.95 -4.63
CA ASP A 56 -11.31 -4.32 -4.25
C ASP A 56 -9.86 -4.49 -3.81
N ALA A 57 -9.19 -3.38 -3.48
CA ALA A 57 -7.81 -3.42 -3.03
C ALA A 57 -7.68 -4.12 -1.69
N LEU A 58 -6.54 -4.77 -1.49
CA LEU A 58 -6.26 -5.57 -0.29
C LEU A 58 -4.95 -5.13 0.34
N VAL A 59 -4.99 -4.85 1.63
CA VAL A 59 -3.79 -4.61 2.44
C VAL A 59 -3.72 -5.71 3.48
N PHE A 60 -2.64 -6.49 3.48
CA PHE A 60 -2.53 -7.64 4.37
C PHE A 60 -1.07 -7.88 4.77
N GLY A 61 -0.83 -8.96 5.54
CA GLY A 61 0.50 -9.21 6.10
C GLY A 61 0.86 -8.14 7.12
N ASN A 62 2.04 -7.58 7.00
CA ASN A 62 2.52 -6.52 7.88
C ASN A 62 2.64 -5.18 7.16
N ALA A 63 1.96 -5.03 6.03
CA ALA A 63 2.06 -3.83 5.21
C ALA A 63 1.51 -2.60 5.92
N LEU A 64 2.12 -1.45 5.65
CA LEU A 64 1.72 -0.18 6.22
C LEU A 64 1.40 0.83 5.12
N VAL A 65 0.27 1.50 5.27
CA VAL A 65 -0.16 2.56 4.35
C VAL A 65 -0.32 3.83 5.18
N THR A 66 0.46 4.85 4.88
CA THR A 66 0.51 6.06 5.71
C THR A 66 0.46 7.32 4.87
N GLY A 67 0.51 8.47 5.53
CA GLY A 67 0.46 9.75 4.86
C GLY A 67 -0.86 9.94 4.14
N ASN A 68 -0.79 10.43 2.93
CA ASN A 68 -1.95 10.64 2.06
C ASN A 68 -2.03 9.60 0.94
N ALA A 69 -1.42 8.44 1.16
CA ALA A 69 -1.37 7.38 0.15
C ALA A 69 -2.77 6.84 -0.16
N GLU A 70 -2.96 6.43 -1.40
CA GLU A 70 -4.22 5.84 -1.85
C GLU A 70 -3.96 4.52 -2.54
N ILE A 71 -4.73 3.51 -2.17
CA ILE A 71 -4.68 2.17 -2.76
C ILE A 71 -6.08 1.83 -3.23
N TYR A 72 -6.24 1.52 -4.51
CA TYR A 72 -7.59 1.26 -5.04
C TYR A 72 -7.56 0.32 -6.26
N GLY A 73 -8.70 0.14 -6.88
CA GLY A 73 -8.84 -0.86 -7.94
C GLY A 73 -8.74 -2.25 -7.36
N ASN A 74 -7.92 -3.09 -7.97
CA ASN A 74 -7.66 -4.46 -7.51
C ASN A 74 -6.24 -4.62 -6.97
N ALA A 75 -5.62 -3.53 -6.53
CA ALA A 75 -4.24 -3.53 -6.07
C ALA A 75 -4.07 -4.33 -4.77
N GLN A 76 -2.88 -4.86 -4.58
CA GLN A 76 -2.55 -5.61 -3.36
C GLN A 76 -1.24 -5.07 -2.78
N VAL A 77 -1.24 -4.81 -1.48
CA VAL A 77 -0.06 -4.39 -0.75
C VAL A 77 0.11 -5.34 0.42
N SER A 78 1.25 -6.02 0.49
CA SER A 78 1.43 -7.10 1.45
C SER A 78 2.88 -7.24 1.90
N GLY A 79 3.17 -8.31 2.63
CA GLY A 79 4.50 -8.53 3.19
C GLY A 79 4.82 -7.43 4.18
N ASP A 80 6.03 -6.92 4.12
CA ASP A 80 6.48 -5.80 4.94
C ASP A 80 6.54 -4.50 4.14
N ALA A 81 5.76 -4.41 3.06
CA ALA A 81 5.77 -3.25 2.18
C ALA A 81 5.19 -2.01 2.86
N GLU A 82 5.67 -0.86 2.43
CA GLU A 82 5.17 0.43 2.93
C GLU A 82 4.80 1.32 1.74
N VAL A 83 3.62 1.92 1.81
CA VAL A 83 3.17 2.90 0.83
C VAL A 83 2.88 4.18 1.60
N THR A 84 3.62 5.24 1.34
CA THR A 84 3.59 6.45 2.16
C THR A 84 3.56 7.72 1.29
N GLY A 85 3.58 8.86 1.95
CA GLY A 85 3.58 10.15 1.27
C GLY A 85 2.29 10.36 0.49
N ASN A 86 2.41 10.72 -0.76
CA ASN A 86 1.28 10.91 -1.68
C ASN A 86 1.24 9.84 -2.76
N ALA A 87 1.83 8.68 -2.49
CA ALA A 87 1.92 7.60 -3.47
C ALA A 87 0.56 6.98 -3.75
N LYS A 88 0.42 6.43 -4.96
CA LYS A 88 -0.81 5.75 -5.37
C LYS A 88 -0.47 4.38 -5.94
N VAL A 89 -1.23 3.37 -5.51
CA VAL A 89 -1.11 2.01 -6.03
C VAL A 89 -2.51 1.58 -6.47
N TYR A 90 -2.67 1.26 -7.75
CA TYR A 90 -4.01 0.96 -8.26
C TYR A 90 -3.96 0.02 -9.48
N GLY A 91 -5.11 -0.17 -10.11
CA GLY A 91 -5.22 -1.17 -11.17
C GLY A 91 -5.10 -2.56 -10.59
N ASN A 92 -4.26 -3.39 -11.20
CA ASN A 92 -3.98 -4.74 -10.71
C ASN A 92 -2.56 -4.85 -10.15
N ALA A 93 -1.98 -3.73 -9.71
CA ALA A 93 -0.61 -3.69 -9.23
C ALA A 93 -0.44 -4.45 -7.91
N LYS A 94 0.76 -4.98 -7.69
CA LYS A 94 1.11 -5.68 -6.46
C LYS A 94 2.41 -5.11 -5.91
N VAL A 95 2.38 -4.72 -4.63
CA VAL A 95 3.55 -4.24 -3.90
C VAL A 95 3.73 -5.17 -2.71
N SER A 96 4.90 -5.79 -2.59
CA SER A 96 5.13 -6.81 -1.58
C SER A 96 6.59 -6.84 -1.15
N GLY A 97 6.96 -7.87 -0.37
CA GLY A 97 8.30 -7.98 0.17
C GLY A 97 8.59 -6.86 1.13
N ASN A 98 9.73 -6.22 0.99
CA ASN A 98 10.15 -5.07 1.79
C ASN A 98 10.14 -3.79 0.96
N ALA A 99 9.33 -3.75 -0.09
CA ALA A 99 9.30 -2.60 -1.01
C ALA A 99 8.69 -1.37 -0.35
N LYS A 100 9.17 -0.22 -0.77
CA LYS A 100 8.67 1.07 -0.29
C LYS A 100 8.29 1.93 -1.49
N VAL A 101 7.07 2.46 -1.47
CA VAL A 101 6.55 3.36 -2.51
C VAL A 101 6.17 4.64 -1.80
N PHE A 102 6.79 5.75 -2.17
CA PHE A 102 6.56 7.01 -1.45
C PHE A 102 6.74 8.23 -2.36
N GLY A 103 6.67 9.42 -1.78
CA GLY A 103 6.66 10.65 -2.55
C GLY A 103 5.37 10.77 -3.33
N TYR A 104 5.48 11.05 -4.62
CA TYR A 104 4.34 11.13 -5.55
C TYR A 104 4.35 9.96 -6.54
N ALA A 105 5.02 8.86 -6.18
CA ALA A 105 5.14 7.72 -7.08
C ALA A 105 3.80 7.03 -7.32
N GLU A 106 3.66 6.44 -8.50
CA GLU A 106 2.45 5.68 -8.85
C GLU A 106 2.84 4.31 -9.38
N VAL A 107 2.17 3.28 -8.89
CA VAL A 107 2.34 1.90 -9.34
C VAL A 107 0.96 1.40 -9.78
N TYR A 108 0.82 1.04 -11.05
CA TYR A 108 -0.51 0.67 -11.58
C TYR A 108 -0.41 -0.30 -12.75
N GLY A 109 -1.51 -0.52 -13.45
CA GLY A 109 -1.57 -1.55 -14.45
C GLY A 109 -1.48 -2.91 -13.80
N SER A 110 -0.60 -3.76 -14.31
CA SER A 110 -0.32 -5.08 -13.74
C SER A 110 1.11 -5.16 -13.19
N ALA A 111 1.68 -4.02 -12.81
CA ALA A 111 3.05 -3.93 -12.33
C ALA A 111 3.22 -4.66 -10.99
N GLN A 112 4.42 -5.17 -10.79
CA GLN A 112 4.79 -5.85 -9.55
C GLN A 112 6.07 -5.23 -9.00
N VAL A 113 6.03 -4.85 -7.72
CA VAL A 113 7.17 -4.26 -7.02
C VAL A 113 7.40 -5.08 -5.76
N PHE A 114 8.57 -5.69 -5.63
CA PHE A 114 8.85 -6.57 -4.50
C PHE A 114 10.35 -6.58 -4.19
N GLY A 115 10.76 -7.31 -3.17
CA GLY A 115 12.14 -7.27 -2.68
C GLY A 115 12.38 -6.02 -1.84
N TYR A 116 13.58 -5.47 -1.92
CA TYR A 116 13.97 -4.28 -1.16
C TYR A 116 13.95 -3.02 -2.04
N VAL A 117 12.99 -2.95 -2.92
CA VAL A 117 12.84 -1.89 -3.92
C VAL A 117 12.32 -0.61 -3.29
N ARG A 118 12.77 0.53 -3.81
CA ARG A 118 12.21 1.84 -3.48
C ARG A 118 11.73 2.51 -4.75
N VAL A 119 10.49 2.98 -4.73
CA VAL A 119 9.90 3.75 -5.84
C VAL A 119 9.45 5.08 -5.26
N PHE A 120 10.02 6.19 -5.72
CA PHE A 120 9.74 7.47 -5.11
C PHE A 120 9.91 8.63 -6.10
N GLY A 121 9.79 9.85 -5.59
CA GLY A 121 9.78 11.04 -6.44
C GLY A 121 8.48 11.09 -7.21
N TYR A 122 8.56 11.27 -8.52
CA TYR A 122 7.42 11.24 -9.44
C TYR A 122 7.46 10.01 -10.34
N ALA A 123 8.15 8.95 -9.90
CA ALA A 123 8.31 7.74 -10.72
C ALA A 123 6.97 7.06 -10.97
N GLU A 124 6.86 6.40 -12.11
CA GLU A 124 5.67 5.62 -12.47
C GLU A 124 6.12 4.23 -12.91
N VAL A 125 5.42 3.22 -12.40
CA VAL A 125 5.66 1.82 -12.75
C VAL A 125 4.33 1.24 -13.19
N TYR A 126 4.24 0.77 -14.44
CA TYR A 126 2.94 0.34 -14.97
C TYR A 126 3.08 -0.74 -16.05
N ASP A 127 1.97 -1.04 -16.73
CA ASP A 127 1.87 -2.16 -17.66
C ASP A 127 2.18 -3.48 -16.94
N ASN A 128 3.10 -4.28 -17.46
CA ASN A 128 3.50 -5.55 -16.87
C ASN A 128 4.90 -5.49 -16.28
N ALA A 129 5.37 -4.29 -15.92
CA ALA A 129 6.71 -4.11 -15.39
C ALA A 129 6.90 -4.84 -14.06
N LYS A 130 8.11 -5.34 -13.82
CA LYS A 130 8.49 -5.97 -12.56
C LYS A 130 9.74 -5.31 -12.05
N ILE A 131 9.72 -4.90 -10.79
CA ILE A 131 10.87 -4.31 -10.13
C ILE A 131 11.16 -5.10 -8.87
N PHE A 132 12.39 -5.57 -8.74
CA PHE A 132 12.76 -6.44 -7.62
C PHE A 132 14.24 -6.29 -7.27
N GLY A 133 14.73 -7.11 -6.36
CA GLY A 133 16.11 -7.01 -5.86
C GLY A 133 16.27 -5.81 -4.95
N PHE A 134 17.30 -5.02 -5.18
CA PHE A 134 17.60 -3.81 -4.40
C PHE A 134 17.44 -2.54 -5.25
N SER A 135 16.59 -2.58 -6.25
CA SER A 135 16.43 -1.50 -7.22
C SER A 135 15.83 -0.24 -6.62
N GLU A 136 16.15 0.90 -7.22
CA GLU A 136 15.53 2.18 -6.90
C GLU A 136 15.03 2.82 -8.19
N VAL A 137 13.78 3.28 -8.17
CA VAL A 137 13.18 4.00 -9.30
C VAL A 137 12.71 5.35 -8.76
N TYR A 138 13.24 6.44 -9.31
CA TYR A 138 13.03 7.77 -8.73
C TYR A 138 13.05 8.85 -9.79
N GLY A 139 12.98 10.11 -9.33
CA GLY A 139 12.88 11.25 -10.23
C GLY A 139 11.58 11.18 -11.00
N SER A 140 11.65 11.35 -12.29
CA SER A 140 10.51 11.25 -13.20
C SER A 140 10.60 9.99 -14.05
N ALA A 141 11.28 8.95 -13.58
CA ALA A 141 11.47 7.72 -14.32
C ALA A 141 10.14 7.01 -14.58
N GLN A 142 10.04 6.37 -15.73
CA GLN A 142 8.90 5.55 -16.07
C GLN A 142 9.39 4.16 -16.44
N VAL A 143 8.81 3.14 -15.80
CA VAL A 143 9.13 1.73 -16.07
C VAL A 143 7.83 1.07 -16.51
N PHE A 144 7.80 0.51 -17.70
CA PHE A 144 6.56 0.05 -18.31
C PHE A 144 6.80 -1.10 -19.27
N GLY A 145 5.74 -1.51 -19.97
CA GLY A 145 5.80 -2.64 -20.89
C GLY A 145 6.05 -3.92 -20.13
N ASN A 146 6.98 -4.72 -20.61
CA ASN A 146 7.40 -5.96 -19.96
C ASN A 146 8.77 -5.82 -19.31
N ALA A 147 9.15 -4.59 -18.94
CA ALA A 147 10.46 -4.33 -18.35
C ALA A 147 10.63 -5.09 -17.04
N GLU A 148 11.84 -5.53 -16.81
CA GLU A 148 12.24 -6.13 -15.54
C GLU A 148 13.45 -5.36 -15.03
N VAL A 149 13.36 -4.86 -13.80
CA VAL A 149 14.43 -4.09 -13.18
C VAL A 149 14.88 -4.83 -11.95
N ASP A 150 16.14 -5.22 -11.94
CA ASP A 150 16.74 -6.00 -10.86
C ASP A 150 18.16 -5.46 -10.64
N ASP A 151 18.41 -5.07 -9.41
CA ASP A 151 19.75 -4.63 -9.01
C ASP A 151 20.20 -5.54 -7.86
N ASN A 152 20.97 -6.52 -8.20
CA ASN A 152 21.50 -7.48 -7.24
C ASN A 152 22.84 -7.03 -6.68
#